data_8f07877ae266b637eb1fe485e0ff8efd
#
_entry.id   8f07877ae266b637eb1fe485e0ff8efd
#
_cell.length_a   1.000
_cell.length_b   1.000
_cell.length_c   1.000
_cell.angle_alpha   90.00
_cell.angle_beta   90.00
_cell.angle_gamma   90.00
#
_symmetry.space_group_name_H-M   'P 1'
#
loop_
_entity.id
_entity.type
_entity.pdbx_description
1 polymer ?
#
loop_
_entity_poly.entity_id
_entity_poly.type
_entity_poly.pdbx_seq_one_letter_code
_entity_poly.pdbx_strand_id
1 'polypeptide(L)'
;MRYLLIFFFPFFVFSQKDSLKISIENGRLLYDDFCVRCHLPNGKGEIGIIPPLADSDFLYKHMEESIKALKFGGIDGEIIVNGVKYNSRMEKMGLYDDEIADVMNYILNSWGNKSDKIITEEYVKKLKN
;
A
#
# COMPACT_ATOMS: atom_id res chain seq x y z
N MET A 1 -25.95 11.45 47.29
CA MET A 1 -24.77 11.23 46.44
C MET A 1 -25.12 10.17 45.41
N ARG A 2 -25.28 10.57 44.12
CA ARG A 2 -25.60 9.65 42.99
C ARG A 2 -24.29 9.35 42.25
N TYR A 3 -23.80 8.13 42.33
CA TYR A 3 -22.64 7.69 41.57
C TYR A 3 -23.07 7.37 40.12
N LEU A 4 -22.60 8.17 39.16
CA LEU A 4 -22.75 7.94 37.73
C LEU A 4 -21.68 6.93 37.30
N LEU A 5 -22.07 5.68 37.11
CA LEU A 5 -21.21 4.65 36.54
C LEU A 5 -21.05 4.93 35.04
N ILE A 6 -19.88 5.48 34.64
CA ILE A 6 -19.49 5.60 33.23
C ILE A 6 -19.03 4.24 32.76
N PHE A 7 -19.85 3.57 31.97
CA PHE A 7 -19.51 2.35 31.26
C PHE A 7 -18.64 2.72 30.05
N PHE A 8 -17.34 2.50 30.19
CA PHE A 8 -16.40 2.63 29.07
C PHE A 8 -16.55 1.42 28.17
N PHE A 9 -17.11 1.57 26.97
CA PHE A 9 -17.32 0.51 26.00
C PHE A 9 -16.07 0.36 25.10
N PRO A 10 -15.28 -0.72 25.19
CA PRO A 10 -14.10 -0.92 24.33
C PRO A 10 -14.48 -1.65 23.03
N PHE A 11 -15.50 -1.16 22.30
CA PHE A 11 -15.99 -1.84 21.09
C PHE A 11 -15.26 -1.47 19.79
N PHE A 12 -14.37 -0.46 19.81
CA PHE A 12 -13.77 0.05 18.55
C PHE A 12 -12.54 -0.70 18.06
N VAL A 13 -11.84 -1.46 18.88
CA VAL A 13 -10.53 -2.02 18.51
C VAL A 13 -10.66 -3.31 17.66
N PHE A 14 -11.70 -4.07 17.84
CA PHE A 14 -11.91 -5.33 17.09
C PHE A 14 -12.29 -5.11 15.63
N SER A 15 -13.04 -4.09 15.31
CA SER A 15 -13.53 -3.81 13.95
C SER A 15 -12.43 -3.40 12.97
N GLN A 16 -11.43 -2.66 13.41
CA GLN A 16 -10.35 -2.18 12.52
C GLN A 16 -9.37 -3.29 12.13
N LYS A 17 -9.10 -4.22 13.02
CA LYS A 17 -8.17 -5.31 12.76
C LYS A 17 -8.73 -6.32 11.74
N ASP A 18 -10.03 -6.58 11.80
CA ASP A 18 -10.70 -7.48 10.85
C ASP A 18 -10.81 -6.83 9.47
N SER A 19 -11.11 -5.53 9.39
CA SER A 19 -11.16 -4.80 8.12
C SER A 19 -9.80 -4.74 7.41
N LEU A 20 -8.72 -4.53 8.14
CA LEU A 20 -7.37 -4.55 7.58
C LEU A 20 -7.00 -5.94 7.03
N LYS A 21 -7.36 -7.01 7.74
CA LYS A 21 -7.10 -8.37 7.28
C LYS A 21 -7.82 -8.69 5.97
N ILE A 22 -9.07 -8.26 5.84
CA ILE A 22 -9.85 -8.40 4.59
C ILE A 22 -9.19 -7.59 3.47
N SER A 23 -8.81 -6.36 3.73
CA SER A 23 -8.14 -5.50 2.76
C SER A 23 -6.81 -6.10 2.28
N ILE A 24 -6.01 -6.66 3.17
CA ILE A 24 -4.75 -7.35 2.81
C ILE A 24 -5.02 -8.56 1.91
N GLU A 25 -6.05 -9.35 2.18
CA GLU A 25 -6.38 -10.52 1.35
C GLU A 25 -6.90 -10.10 -0.03
N ASN A 26 -7.76 -9.10 -0.12
CA ASN A 26 -8.19 -8.53 -1.39
C ASN A 26 -6.97 -7.99 -2.17
N GLY A 27 -6.10 -7.25 -1.49
CA GLY A 27 -4.88 -6.70 -2.07
C GLY A 27 -3.92 -7.76 -2.58
N ARG A 28 -3.85 -8.93 -1.91
CA ARG A 28 -3.07 -10.08 -2.39
C ARG A 28 -3.59 -10.58 -3.75
N LEU A 29 -4.90 -10.71 -3.90
CA LEU A 29 -5.50 -11.13 -5.18
C LEU A 29 -5.21 -10.11 -6.28
N LEU A 30 -5.35 -8.83 -6.00
CA LEU A 30 -5.03 -7.75 -6.93
C LEU A 30 -3.54 -7.74 -7.32
N TYR A 31 -2.66 -8.00 -6.35
CA TYR A 31 -1.23 -8.10 -6.61
C TYR A 31 -0.90 -9.26 -7.55
N ASP A 32 -1.52 -10.41 -7.32
CA ASP A 32 -1.34 -11.60 -8.16
C ASP A 32 -1.84 -11.37 -9.59
N ASP A 33 -2.90 -10.58 -9.77
CA ASP A 33 -3.46 -10.30 -11.09
C ASP A 33 -2.71 -9.19 -11.86
N PHE A 34 -2.26 -8.14 -11.18
CA PHE A 34 -1.78 -6.92 -11.83
C PHE A 34 -0.29 -6.61 -11.62
N CYS A 35 0.33 -7.06 -10.54
CA CYS A 35 1.64 -6.58 -10.11
C CYS A 35 2.74 -7.64 -10.21
N VAL A 36 2.40 -8.90 -9.98
CA VAL A 36 3.36 -10.01 -9.86
C VAL A 36 4.25 -10.18 -11.08
N ARG A 37 3.74 -9.88 -12.27
CA ARG A 37 4.50 -10.01 -13.52
C ARG A 37 5.77 -9.16 -13.53
N CYS A 38 5.72 -7.97 -12.93
CA CYS A 38 6.85 -7.04 -12.89
C CYS A 38 7.56 -7.06 -11.54
N HIS A 39 6.81 -7.00 -10.44
CA HIS A 39 7.40 -6.92 -9.10
C HIS A 39 7.74 -8.28 -8.48
N LEU A 40 7.42 -9.38 -9.15
CA LEU A 40 7.64 -10.76 -8.75
C LEU A 40 6.86 -11.20 -7.50
N PRO A 41 6.67 -12.51 -7.25
CA PRO A 41 5.93 -13.00 -6.09
C PRO A 41 6.54 -12.61 -4.74
N ASN A 42 7.84 -12.34 -4.72
CA ASN A 42 8.58 -11.94 -3.52
C ASN A 42 8.72 -10.41 -3.38
N GLY A 43 8.11 -9.62 -4.26
CA GLY A 43 8.16 -8.17 -4.23
C GLY A 43 9.53 -7.54 -4.53
N LYS A 44 10.51 -8.30 -5.02
CA LYS A 44 11.89 -7.82 -5.21
C LYS A 44 12.13 -7.08 -6.53
N GLY A 45 11.24 -7.25 -7.50
CA GLY A 45 11.40 -6.63 -8.81
C GLY A 45 12.67 -7.09 -9.53
N GLU A 46 13.21 -6.23 -10.38
CA GLU A 46 14.44 -6.45 -11.13
C GLU A 46 15.39 -5.28 -10.97
N ILE A 47 16.59 -5.54 -10.47
CA ILE A 47 17.58 -4.51 -10.11
C ILE A 47 17.85 -3.56 -11.29
N GLY A 48 17.69 -2.27 -11.07
CA GLY A 48 17.92 -1.22 -12.06
C GLY A 48 16.80 -1.05 -13.10
N ILE A 49 15.80 -1.94 -13.12
CA ILE A 49 14.69 -1.93 -14.09
C ILE A 49 13.36 -1.75 -13.35
N ILE A 50 13.03 -2.66 -12.43
CA ILE A 50 11.77 -2.65 -11.68
C ILE A 50 12.09 -2.55 -10.19
N PRO A 51 11.69 -1.47 -9.51
CA PRO A 51 12.04 -1.26 -8.12
C PRO A 51 11.42 -2.33 -7.21
N PRO A 52 12.11 -2.71 -6.13
CA PRO A 52 11.55 -3.60 -5.13
C PRO A 52 10.43 -2.89 -4.34
N LEU A 53 9.41 -3.66 -4.00
CA LEU A 53 8.37 -3.32 -3.04
C LEU A 53 8.66 -3.95 -1.67
N ALA A 54 9.35 -5.09 -1.68
CA ALA A 54 9.85 -5.73 -0.48
C ALA A 54 11.02 -4.94 0.10
N ASP A 55 10.96 -4.63 1.38
CA ASP A 55 12.02 -3.92 2.11
C ASP A 55 12.48 -2.61 1.43
N SER A 56 11.52 -1.88 0.86
CA SER A 56 11.76 -0.68 0.07
C SER A 56 11.77 0.56 0.95
N ASP A 57 12.92 1.23 1.05
CA ASP A 57 13.03 2.50 1.76
C ASP A 57 12.19 3.62 1.10
N PHE A 58 12.07 3.60 -0.22
CA PHE A 58 11.26 4.54 -0.97
C PHE A 58 9.78 4.43 -0.61
N LEU A 59 9.26 3.21 -0.50
CA LEU A 59 7.87 2.95 -0.16
C LEU A 59 7.47 3.61 1.18
N TYR A 60 8.35 3.60 2.18
CA TYR A 60 8.10 4.21 3.49
C TYR A 60 8.31 5.72 3.49
N LYS A 61 9.32 6.21 2.81
CA LYS A 61 9.66 7.65 2.75
C LYS A 61 8.72 8.43 1.83
N HIS A 62 8.24 7.80 0.75
CA HIS A 62 7.46 8.38 -0.33
C HIS A 62 6.15 7.63 -0.58
N MET A 63 5.44 7.31 0.50
CA MET A 63 4.21 6.50 0.44
C MET A 63 3.12 7.14 -0.43
N GLU A 64 2.91 8.45 -0.30
CA GLU A 64 1.92 9.17 -1.12
C GLU A 64 2.28 9.10 -2.61
N GLU A 65 3.54 9.28 -2.96
CA GLU A 65 4.03 9.19 -4.34
C GLU A 65 3.87 7.76 -4.88
N SER A 66 4.09 6.74 -4.04
CA SER A 66 3.88 5.34 -4.40
C SER A 66 2.40 5.05 -4.69
N ILE A 67 1.48 5.59 -3.90
CA ILE A 67 0.03 5.46 -4.13
C ILE A 67 -0.38 6.22 -5.40
N LYS A 68 0.16 7.42 -5.61
CA LYS A 68 -0.08 8.19 -6.84
C LYS A 68 0.43 7.47 -8.08
N ALA A 69 1.55 6.74 -7.97
CA ALA A 69 2.06 5.92 -9.07
C ALA A 69 1.05 4.83 -9.49
N LEU A 70 0.38 4.20 -8.56
CA LEU A 70 -0.71 3.26 -8.85
C LEU A 70 -1.91 3.96 -9.48
N LYS A 71 -2.31 5.10 -8.93
CA LYS A 71 -3.52 5.82 -9.32
C LYS A 71 -3.42 6.47 -10.69
N PHE A 72 -2.28 7.10 -10.99
CA PHE A 72 -2.10 7.95 -12.18
C PHE A 72 -1.16 7.36 -13.22
N GLY A 73 -0.41 6.33 -12.88
CA GLY A 73 0.54 5.64 -13.75
C GLY A 73 1.96 6.15 -13.57
N GLY A 74 2.73 5.43 -12.74
CA GLY A 74 4.17 5.62 -12.54
C GLY A 74 4.57 6.95 -11.91
N ILE A 75 5.88 7.09 -11.72
CA ILE A 75 6.52 8.32 -11.25
C ILE A 75 7.37 8.86 -12.41
N ASP A 76 7.29 10.15 -12.66
CA ASP A 76 8.11 10.77 -13.70
C ASP A 76 9.55 10.99 -13.21
N GLY A 77 10.51 10.61 -14.05
CA GLY A 77 11.93 10.78 -13.79
C GLY A 77 12.56 9.61 -13.03
N GLU A 78 13.79 9.87 -12.58
CA GLU A 78 14.59 8.89 -11.83
C GLU A 78 14.19 8.86 -10.36
N ILE A 79 13.99 7.66 -9.82
CA ILE A 79 13.86 7.44 -8.38
C ILE A 79 15.03 6.60 -7.85
N ILE A 80 15.32 6.73 -6.57
CA ILE A 80 16.32 5.91 -5.89
C ILE A 80 15.61 5.05 -4.86
N VAL A 81 15.77 3.74 -4.96
CA VAL A 81 15.22 2.77 -4.03
C VAL A 81 16.35 1.91 -3.49
N ASN A 82 16.53 1.89 -2.17
CA ASN A 82 17.62 1.16 -1.50
C ASN A 82 19.01 1.46 -2.11
N GLY A 83 19.25 2.71 -2.51
CA GLY A 83 20.50 3.16 -3.12
C GLY A 83 20.68 2.83 -4.60
N VAL A 84 19.73 2.17 -5.24
CA VAL A 84 19.74 1.84 -6.67
C VAL A 84 18.84 2.80 -7.44
N LYS A 85 19.29 3.24 -8.61
CA LYS A 85 18.55 4.12 -9.52
C LYS A 85 17.60 3.34 -10.40
N TYR A 86 16.37 3.84 -10.55
CA TYR A 86 15.34 3.32 -11.43
C TYR A 86 14.76 4.46 -12.25
N ASN A 87 14.63 4.26 -13.54
CA ASN A 87 14.11 5.26 -14.47
C ASN A 87 12.99 4.71 -15.38
N SER A 88 12.45 3.55 -15.02
CA SER A 88 11.30 2.95 -15.71
C SER A 88 10.01 3.50 -15.13
N ARG A 89 9.08 3.83 -16.00
CA ARG A 89 7.76 4.26 -15.59
C ARG A 89 6.80 3.06 -15.55
N MET A 90 6.12 2.89 -14.43
CA MET A 90 5.05 1.90 -14.30
C MET A 90 3.80 2.35 -15.08
N GLU A 91 3.18 1.43 -15.80
CA GLU A 91 1.93 1.68 -16.50
C GLU A 91 0.76 1.86 -15.51
N LYS A 92 -0.26 2.61 -15.93
CA LYS A 92 -1.49 2.73 -15.15
C LYS A 92 -2.28 1.41 -15.22
N MET A 93 -2.55 0.82 -14.06
CA MET A 93 -3.23 -0.48 -13.98
C MET A 93 -4.76 -0.40 -14.11
N GLY A 94 -5.35 0.79 -14.01
CA GLY A 94 -6.81 0.97 -14.11
C GLY A 94 -7.58 0.54 -12.86
N LEU A 95 -6.90 0.42 -11.72
CA LEU A 95 -7.51 0.06 -10.45
C LEU A 95 -8.40 1.20 -9.92
N TYR A 96 -9.46 0.85 -9.22
CA TYR A 96 -10.30 1.78 -8.46
C TYR A 96 -9.64 2.20 -7.14
N ASP A 97 -10.12 3.25 -6.51
CA ASP A 97 -9.48 3.81 -5.31
C ASP A 97 -9.50 2.85 -4.11
N ASP A 98 -10.53 2.03 -3.96
CA ASP A 98 -10.61 0.95 -2.97
C ASP A 98 -9.63 -0.19 -3.27
N GLU A 99 -9.49 -0.58 -4.53
CA GLU A 99 -8.53 -1.60 -4.96
C GLU A 99 -7.07 -1.14 -4.75
N ILE A 100 -6.78 0.15 -5.00
CA ILE A 100 -5.49 0.75 -4.70
C ILE A 100 -5.21 0.72 -3.20
N ALA A 101 -6.21 1.03 -2.38
CA ALA A 101 -6.08 0.93 -0.92
C ALA A 101 -5.76 -0.51 -0.49
N ASP A 102 -6.48 -1.49 -1.02
CA ASP A 102 -6.30 -2.90 -0.70
C ASP A 102 -4.92 -3.42 -1.10
N VAL A 103 -4.48 -3.15 -2.34
CA VAL A 103 -3.15 -3.60 -2.79
C VAL A 103 -2.03 -2.92 -2.03
N MET A 104 -2.16 -1.66 -1.64
CA MET A 104 -1.18 -0.98 -0.80
C MET A 104 -1.12 -1.57 0.60
N ASN A 105 -2.26 -1.90 1.21
CA ASN A 105 -2.30 -2.59 2.50
C ASN A 105 -1.63 -3.97 2.43
N TYR A 106 -1.79 -4.71 1.34
CA TYR A 106 -1.07 -5.96 1.12
C TYR A 106 0.45 -5.73 1.01
N ILE A 107 0.90 -4.81 0.16
CA ILE A 107 2.33 -4.51 -0.04
C ILE A 107 2.98 -4.08 1.28
N LEU A 108 2.33 -3.21 2.04
CA LEU A 108 2.83 -2.70 3.31
C LEU A 108 2.87 -3.74 4.44
N ASN A 109 2.27 -4.91 4.26
CA ASN A 109 2.24 -5.99 5.25
C ASN A 109 2.78 -7.33 4.70
N SER A 110 3.51 -7.30 3.57
CA SER A 110 4.07 -8.49 2.91
C SER A 110 5.60 -8.47 2.93
N TRP A 111 6.22 -9.63 2.75
CA TRP A 111 7.67 -9.82 2.58
C TRP A 111 8.53 -9.20 3.68
N GLY A 112 8.03 -9.13 4.90
CA GLY A 112 8.70 -8.48 6.02
C GLY A 112 8.38 -6.99 6.19
N ASN A 113 7.70 -6.37 5.24
CA ASN A 113 7.15 -5.03 5.41
C ASN A 113 6.14 -5.01 6.55
N LYS A 114 6.15 -3.94 7.35
CA LYS A 114 5.19 -3.70 8.42
C LYS A 114 4.79 -2.24 8.42
N SER A 115 3.50 -1.97 8.53
CA SER A 115 2.99 -0.61 8.63
C SER A 115 1.90 -0.50 9.69
N ASP A 116 2.00 0.52 10.52
CA ASP A 116 0.94 0.92 11.44
C ASP A 116 -0.14 1.77 10.75
N LYS A 117 0.12 2.18 9.49
CA LYS A 117 -0.82 2.98 8.69
C LYS A 117 -1.72 2.06 7.88
N ILE A 118 -3.01 2.29 7.96
CA ILE A 118 -4.01 1.66 7.11
C ILE A 118 -4.34 2.63 5.98
N ILE A 119 -4.17 2.18 4.75
CA ILE A 119 -4.58 2.94 3.57
C ILE A 119 -6.07 2.71 3.36
N THR A 120 -6.82 3.78 3.22
CA THR A 120 -8.27 3.74 3.00
C THR A 120 -8.63 4.28 1.61
N GLU A 121 -9.75 3.83 1.07
CA GLU A 121 -10.31 4.36 -0.18
C GLU A 121 -10.43 5.90 -0.12
N GLU A 122 -10.92 6.43 1.00
CA GLU A 122 -11.08 7.86 1.19
C GLU A 122 -9.75 8.62 1.10
N TYR A 123 -8.68 8.04 1.65
CA TYR A 123 -7.34 8.61 1.54
C TYR A 123 -6.87 8.64 0.08
N VAL A 124 -6.98 7.51 -0.63
CA VAL A 124 -6.62 7.42 -2.05
C VAL A 124 -7.42 8.40 -2.90
N LYS A 125 -8.71 8.53 -2.64
CA LYS A 125 -9.63 9.43 -3.36
C LYS A 125 -9.25 10.91 -3.26
N LYS A 126 -8.68 11.32 -2.13
CA LYS A 126 -8.24 12.70 -1.90
C LYS A 126 -6.95 13.06 -2.65
N LEU A 127 -6.16 12.08 -3.06
CA LEU A 127 -4.90 12.32 -3.76
C LEU A 127 -5.16 12.88 -5.17
N LYS A 128 -4.45 13.95 -5.47
CA LYS A 128 -4.45 14.62 -6.78
C LYS A 128 -3.12 14.40 -7.48
N ASN A 129 -3.16 14.42 -8.81
CA ASN A 129 -1.95 14.36 -9.62
C ASN A 129 -1.17 15.66 -9.48
#